data_a1de378b0507a8ad59150b24da72fe0d
#
_entry.id   a1de378b0507a8ad59150b24da72fe0d
#
_cell.length_a   1.000
_cell.length_b   1.000
_cell.length_c   1.000
_cell.angle_alpha   90.00
_cell.angle_beta   90.00
_cell.angle_gamma   90.00
#
_symmetry.space_group_name_H-M   'P 1'
#
loop_
_entity.id
_entity.type
_entity.pdbx_description
1 polymer ?
#
loop_
_entity_poly.entity_id
_entity_poly.type
_entity_poly.pdbx_seq_one_letter_code
_entity_poly.pdbx_strand_id
1 'polypeptide(L)'
;MEEANEFFKKKYGFELEIMNPNFEVIEIQAKTCGEVAAFSAKYATEKLNCPVLKSDSGLYIDALGGLPGPYNAYFDKHIGIDKFLELLKNETNRKARIEHTFAYCEPGEEPVVFTGGGTGTIAKEARGTKGRWHDKFYIPDGETRTLSELRDIDYEYEASFWGTAKDDFAKWYKENKLK
;
A
#
# COMPACT_ATOMS: atom_id res chain seq x y z
N MET A 1 2.13 -2.72 -8.75
CA MET A 1 2.24 -4.20 -8.96
C MET A 1 3.60 -4.62 -9.52
N GLU A 2 4.25 -3.84 -10.37
CA GLU A 2 5.60 -4.17 -10.91
C GLU A 2 6.64 -4.44 -9.83
N GLU A 3 6.79 -3.53 -8.86
CA GLU A 3 7.72 -3.72 -7.72
C GLU A 3 7.43 -4.98 -6.90
N ALA A 4 6.13 -5.30 -6.69
CA ALA A 4 5.76 -6.54 -6.00
C ALA A 4 6.13 -7.79 -6.81
N ASN A 5 5.96 -7.73 -8.12
CA ASN A 5 6.30 -8.83 -9.01
C ASN A 5 7.81 -9.08 -9.07
N GLU A 6 8.61 -8.02 -9.12
CA GLU A 6 10.08 -8.16 -8.98
C GLU A 6 10.50 -8.79 -7.66
N PHE A 7 9.85 -8.42 -6.56
CA PHE A 7 10.09 -9.02 -5.26
C PHE A 7 9.73 -10.51 -5.24
N PHE A 8 8.57 -10.90 -5.80
CA PHE A 8 8.17 -12.31 -5.89
C PHE A 8 9.16 -13.12 -6.71
N LYS A 9 9.60 -12.57 -7.84
CA LYS A 9 10.60 -13.21 -8.73
C LYS A 9 11.94 -13.41 -8.02
N LYS A 10 12.48 -12.35 -7.43
CA LYS A 10 13.80 -12.39 -6.77
C LYS A 10 13.83 -13.30 -5.54
N LYS A 11 12.82 -13.20 -4.67
CA LYS A 11 12.84 -13.89 -3.37
C LYS A 11 12.15 -15.25 -3.36
N TYR A 12 11.11 -15.40 -4.18
CA TYR A 12 10.23 -16.58 -4.15
C TYR A 12 10.27 -17.42 -5.42
N GLY A 13 10.85 -16.90 -6.51
CA GLY A 13 11.06 -17.62 -7.76
C GLY A 13 9.81 -17.80 -8.61
N PHE A 14 8.78 -16.96 -8.42
CA PHE A 14 7.60 -16.92 -9.28
C PHE A 14 7.30 -15.49 -9.75
N GLU A 15 6.55 -15.39 -10.82
CA GLU A 15 6.14 -14.13 -11.43
C GLU A 15 4.65 -14.19 -11.77
N LEU A 16 3.95 -13.08 -11.60
CA LEU A 16 2.54 -12.95 -11.93
C LEU A 16 2.41 -12.11 -13.22
N GLU A 17 1.42 -12.42 -14.03
CA GLU A 17 1.10 -11.59 -15.20
C GLU A 17 0.51 -10.25 -14.75
N ILE A 18 1.05 -9.14 -15.26
CA ILE A 18 0.50 -7.81 -15.03
C ILE A 18 -0.50 -7.49 -16.13
N MET A 19 -1.76 -7.38 -15.77
CA MET A 19 -2.85 -7.12 -16.70
C MET A 19 -3.31 -5.66 -16.62
N ASN A 20 -3.60 -5.08 -17.77
CA ASN A 20 -4.36 -3.83 -17.92
C ASN A 20 -5.73 -4.19 -18.50
N PRO A 21 -6.74 -4.41 -17.66
CA PRO A 21 -8.07 -4.78 -18.16
C PRO A 21 -8.70 -3.63 -18.96
N ASN A 22 -9.53 -3.98 -19.94
CA ASN A 22 -10.27 -3.02 -20.77
C ASN A 22 -11.53 -2.46 -20.09
N PHE A 23 -11.61 -2.56 -18.76
CA PHE A 23 -12.69 -2.01 -17.95
C PHE A 23 -12.08 -1.35 -16.70
N GLU A 24 -12.82 -0.40 -16.14
CA GLU A 24 -12.45 0.22 -14.87
C GLU A 24 -12.69 -0.76 -13.71
N VAL A 25 -11.65 -1.00 -12.91
CA VAL A 25 -11.79 -1.77 -11.67
C VAL A 25 -12.36 -0.84 -10.61
N ILE A 26 -13.55 -1.17 -10.13
CA ILE A 26 -14.25 -0.36 -9.13
C ILE A 26 -13.52 -0.45 -7.79
N GLU A 27 -13.26 0.71 -7.20
CA GLU A 27 -12.80 0.85 -5.82
C GLU A 27 -13.93 1.43 -4.97
N ILE A 28 -14.34 0.69 -3.94
CA ILE A 28 -15.41 1.13 -3.05
C ILE A 28 -14.90 2.14 -2.02
N GLN A 29 -15.83 2.91 -1.46
CA GLN A 29 -15.56 3.65 -0.24
C GLN A 29 -15.59 2.70 0.95
N ALA A 30 -14.46 2.57 1.67
CA ALA A 30 -14.33 1.68 2.80
C ALA A 30 -13.43 2.28 3.88
N LYS A 31 -13.38 1.65 5.05
CA LYS A 31 -12.56 2.10 6.19
C LYS A 31 -11.12 1.60 6.11
N THR A 32 -10.89 0.48 5.46
CA THR A 32 -9.59 -0.18 5.39
C THR A 32 -9.18 -0.49 3.96
N CYS A 33 -7.87 -0.52 3.72
CA CYS A 33 -7.29 -0.96 2.45
C CYS A 33 -7.65 -2.43 2.15
N GLY A 34 -7.82 -3.25 3.19
CA GLY A 34 -8.23 -4.64 3.05
C GLY A 34 -9.61 -4.78 2.41
N GLU A 35 -10.58 -3.98 2.84
CA GLU A 35 -11.94 -3.98 2.25
C GLU A 35 -11.91 -3.52 0.79
N VAL A 36 -11.15 -2.47 0.47
CA VAL A 36 -11.00 -1.96 -0.91
C VAL A 36 -10.34 -2.99 -1.81
N ALA A 37 -9.20 -3.56 -1.39
CA ALA A 37 -8.46 -4.55 -2.16
C ALA A 37 -9.28 -5.84 -2.37
N ALA A 38 -9.97 -6.32 -1.34
CA ALA A 38 -10.82 -7.52 -1.42
C ALA A 38 -11.97 -7.34 -2.41
N PHE A 39 -12.69 -6.23 -2.32
CA PHE A 39 -13.76 -5.93 -3.26
C PHE A 39 -13.25 -5.84 -4.70
N SER A 40 -12.18 -5.08 -4.90
CA SER A 40 -11.58 -4.88 -6.24
C SER A 40 -11.05 -6.18 -6.82
N ALA A 41 -10.45 -7.06 -6.00
CA ALA A 41 -9.99 -8.37 -6.44
C ALA A 41 -11.18 -9.25 -6.88
N LYS A 42 -12.23 -9.35 -6.05
CA LYS A 42 -13.43 -10.13 -6.35
C LYS A 42 -14.11 -9.64 -7.62
N TYR A 43 -14.34 -8.33 -7.73
CA TYR A 43 -14.93 -7.72 -8.90
C TYR A 43 -14.15 -8.02 -10.19
N ALA A 44 -12.82 -7.85 -10.14
CA ALA A 44 -11.97 -8.12 -11.30
C ALA A 44 -11.95 -9.62 -11.66
N THR A 45 -11.90 -10.51 -10.66
CA THR A 45 -11.96 -11.96 -10.85
C THR A 45 -13.25 -12.39 -11.53
N GLU A 46 -14.39 -11.88 -11.12
CA GLU A 46 -15.71 -12.17 -11.73
C GLU A 46 -15.77 -11.69 -13.19
N LYS A 47 -15.18 -10.53 -13.49
CA LYS A 47 -15.15 -9.97 -14.85
C LYS A 47 -14.21 -10.70 -15.80
N LEU A 48 -13.05 -11.12 -15.30
CA LEU A 48 -11.99 -11.77 -16.08
C LEU A 48 -12.13 -13.30 -16.12
N ASN A 49 -12.89 -13.87 -15.20
CA ASN A 49 -13.03 -15.32 -14.99
C ASN A 49 -11.66 -16.00 -14.83
N CYS A 50 -10.73 -15.35 -14.12
CA CYS A 50 -9.41 -15.89 -13.77
C CYS A 50 -8.98 -15.38 -12.39
N PRO A 51 -7.98 -16.03 -11.73
CA PRO A 51 -7.44 -15.57 -10.48
C PRO A 51 -6.85 -14.16 -10.59
N VAL A 52 -7.12 -13.30 -9.60
CA VAL A 52 -6.63 -11.91 -9.58
C VAL A 52 -5.99 -11.58 -8.24
N LEU A 53 -4.84 -10.90 -8.30
CA LEU A 53 -4.21 -10.23 -7.16
C LEU A 53 -4.38 -8.72 -7.30
N LYS A 54 -4.93 -8.08 -6.28
CA LYS A 54 -5.03 -6.62 -6.16
C LYS A 54 -4.27 -6.16 -4.93
N SER A 55 -3.82 -4.91 -4.97
CA SER A 55 -3.23 -4.27 -3.78
C SER A 55 -3.82 -2.89 -3.57
N ASP A 56 -3.91 -2.49 -2.32
CA ASP A 56 -4.22 -1.14 -1.90
C ASP A 56 -3.28 -0.71 -0.77
N SER A 57 -3.13 0.62 -0.59
CA SER A 57 -2.27 1.17 0.45
C SER A 57 -2.82 2.47 0.99
N GLY A 58 -2.72 2.66 2.30
CA GLY A 58 -3.23 3.83 3.00
C GLY A 58 -2.28 4.39 4.04
N LEU A 59 -2.43 5.69 4.26
CA LEU A 59 -1.79 6.43 5.34
C LEU A 59 -2.86 6.82 6.36
N TYR A 60 -2.71 6.37 7.59
CA TYR A 60 -3.66 6.62 8.68
C TYR A 60 -3.00 7.52 9.72
N ILE A 61 -3.56 8.70 9.97
CA ILE A 61 -3.02 9.71 10.88
C ILE A 61 -3.96 9.89 12.06
N ASP A 62 -3.45 9.72 13.28
CA ASP A 62 -4.26 9.74 14.50
C ASP A 62 -5.01 11.07 14.67
N ALA A 63 -4.31 12.21 14.47
CA ALA A 63 -4.91 13.55 14.60
C ALA A 63 -6.02 13.81 13.59
N LEU A 64 -6.07 13.07 12.49
CA LEU A 64 -7.12 13.18 11.48
C LEU A 64 -8.17 12.04 11.57
N GLY A 65 -8.22 11.34 12.71
CA GLY A 65 -9.16 10.24 12.91
C GLY A 65 -8.94 9.05 11.95
N GLY A 66 -7.71 8.87 11.48
CA GLY A 66 -7.33 7.82 10.53
C GLY A 66 -7.39 8.24 9.06
N LEU A 67 -7.74 9.49 8.76
CA LEU A 67 -7.64 9.99 7.38
C LEU A 67 -6.16 10.24 7.01
N PRO A 68 -5.80 10.15 5.70
CA PRO A 68 -6.65 9.82 4.55
C PRO A 68 -7.06 8.35 4.44
N GLY A 69 -6.38 7.42 5.13
CA GLY A 69 -6.68 6.00 5.02
C GLY A 69 -6.60 5.49 3.57
N PRO A 70 -7.60 4.72 3.09
CA PRO A 70 -7.66 4.23 1.71
C PRO A 70 -7.79 5.34 0.66
N TYR A 71 -8.20 6.56 1.06
CA TYR A 71 -8.35 7.71 0.15
C TYR A 71 -7.03 8.42 -0.16
N ASN A 72 -5.91 7.79 0.10
CA ASN A 72 -4.57 8.34 -0.01
C ASN A 72 -4.30 8.98 -1.38
N ALA A 73 -4.61 8.30 -2.47
CA ALA A 73 -4.45 8.82 -3.83
C ALA A 73 -5.38 10.02 -4.14
N TYR A 74 -6.58 10.03 -3.56
CA TYR A 74 -7.51 11.15 -3.70
C TYR A 74 -6.97 12.42 -3.02
N PHE A 75 -6.41 12.28 -1.82
CA PHE A 75 -5.79 13.39 -1.09
C PHE A 75 -4.56 13.94 -1.83
N ASP A 76 -3.70 13.07 -2.38
CA ASP A 76 -2.56 13.49 -3.21
C ASP A 76 -3.04 14.34 -4.38
N LYS A 77 -3.99 13.84 -5.15
CA LYS A 77 -4.48 14.50 -6.35
C LYS A 77 -5.18 15.84 -6.11
N HIS A 78 -5.96 15.95 -5.02
CA HIS A 78 -6.87 17.09 -4.82
C HIS A 78 -6.40 18.10 -3.77
N ILE A 79 -5.58 17.68 -2.82
CA ILE A 79 -5.09 18.54 -1.73
C ILE A 79 -3.62 18.88 -1.94
N GLY A 80 -2.81 17.87 -2.25
CA GLY A 80 -1.36 18.01 -2.38
C GLY A 80 -0.64 18.17 -1.02
N ILE A 81 0.69 18.13 -1.06
CA ILE A 81 1.54 18.01 0.15
C ILE A 81 1.40 19.25 1.05
N ASP A 82 1.54 20.45 0.49
CA ASP A 82 1.62 21.68 1.29
C ASP A 82 0.34 21.92 2.09
N LYS A 83 -0.82 21.82 1.43
CA LYS A 83 -2.11 21.96 2.08
C LYS A 83 -2.40 20.85 3.07
N PHE A 84 -1.93 19.64 2.77
CA PHE A 84 -2.09 18.51 3.68
C PHE A 84 -1.28 18.71 4.97
N LEU A 85 -0.02 19.15 4.87
CA LEU A 85 0.81 19.46 6.03
C LEU A 85 0.27 20.66 6.84
N GLU A 86 -0.37 21.61 6.18
CA GLU A 86 -1.05 22.76 6.86
C GLU A 86 -2.21 22.27 7.74
N LEU A 87 -2.94 21.22 7.37
CA LEU A 87 -3.97 20.61 8.24
C LEU A 87 -3.40 20.13 9.58
N LEU A 88 -2.13 19.74 9.58
CA LEU A 88 -1.42 19.21 10.75
C LEU A 88 -0.54 20.24 11.46
N LYS A 89 -0.59 21.51 11.06
CA LYS A 89 0.34 22.56 11.53
C LYS A 89 0.33 22.73 13.05
N ASN A 90 -0.85 22.70 13.65
CA ASN A 90 -1.04 22.90 15.08
C ASN A 90 -1.19 21.58 15.86
N GLU A 91 -1.11 20.44 15.18
CA GLU A 91 -1.26 19.13 15.79
C GLU A 91 0.03 18.69 16.48
N THR A 92 -0.11 18.35 17.75
CA THR A 92 0.98 17.78 18.56
C THR A 92 1.08 16.26 18.39
N ASN A 93 -0.06 15.58 18.23
CA ASN A 93 -0.08 14.16 17.90
C ASN A 93 0.11 13.97 16.40
N ARG A 94 1.31 13.63 16.01
CA ARG A 94 1.65 13.39 14.60
C ARG A 94 1.84 11.90 14.29
N LYS A 95 1.40 11.02 15.20
CA LYS A 95 1.48 9.56 14.99
C LYS A 95 0.67 9.15 13.77
N ALA A 96 1.26 8.24 13.03
CA ALA A 96 0.66 7.70 11.82
C ALA A 96 1.08 6.24 11.62
N ARG A 97 0.30 5.52 10.81
CA ARG A 97 0.71 4.23 10.28
C ARG A 97 0.46 4.18 8.78
N ILE A 98 1.30 3.44 8.09
CA ILE A 98 1.08 3.06 6.70
C ILE A 98 0.62 1.60 6.69
N GLU A 99 -0.35 1.31 5.85
CA GLU A 99 -0.90 -0.02 5.62
C GLU A 99 -0.75 -0.38 4.15
N HIS A 100 -0.28 -1.58 3.87
CA HIS A 100 -0.23 -2.12 2.53
C HIS A 100 -0.93 -3.48 2.54
N THR A 101 -1.85 -3.67 1.63
CA THR A 101 -2.69 -4.87 1.56
C THR A 101 -2.62 -5.49 0.18
N PHE A 102 -2.55 -6.83 0.16
CA PHE A 102 -2.79 -7.65 -1.02
C PHE A 102 -4.05 -8.47 -0.81
N ALA A 103 -4.88 -8.56 -1.84
CA ALA A 103 -6.06 -9.42 -1.86
C ALA A 103 -6.01 -10.32 -3.10
N TYR A 104 -6.06 -11.62 -2.90
CA TYR A 104 -6.10 -12.64 -3.94
C TYR A 104 -7.47 -13.28 -3.98
N CYS A 105 -8.04 -13.40 -5.17
CA CYS A 105 -9.35 -14.01 -5.37
C CYS A 105 -9.33 -14.95 -6.58
N GLU A 106 -9.96 -16.11 -6.44
CA GLU A 106 -10.24 -17.06 -7.52
C GLU A 106 -11.71 -17.02 -7.92
N PRO A 107 -12.07 -17.41 -9.17
CA PRO A 107 -13.45 -17.45 -9.59
C PRO A 107 -14.31 -18.34 -8.68
N GLY A 108 -15.38 -17.75 -8.14
CA GLY A 108 -16.31 -18.42 -7.23
C GLY A 108 -15.89 -18.47 -5.75
N GLU A 109 -14.69 -17.95 -5.41
CA GLU A 109 -14.19 -17.97 -4.04
C GLU A 109 -14.25 -16.57 -3.38
N GLU A 110 -14.10 -16.55 -2.06
CA GLU A 110 -13.91 -15.29 -1.32
C GLU A 110 -12.44 -14.87 -1.32
N PRO A 111 -12.16 -13.55 -1.36
CA PRO A 111 -10.79 -13.05 -1.36
C PRO A 111 -10.01 -13.41 -0.10
N VAL A 112 -8.77 -13.84 -0.26
CA VAL A 112 -7.80 -13.98 0.82
C VAL A 112 -6.98 -12.69 0.92
N VAL A 113 -6.90 -12.11 2.12
CA VAL A 113 -6.32 -10.78 2.35
C VAL A 113 -5.07 -10.87 3.23
N PHE A 114 -4.03 -10.16 2.82
CA PHE A 114 -2.74 -10.07 3.53
C PHE A 114 -2.42 -8.61 3.77
N THR A 115 -2.32 -8.20 5.02
CA THR A 115 -2.05 -6.80 5.39
C THR A 115 -0.77 -6.69 6.19
N GLY A 116 0.05 -5.71 5.84
CA GLY A 116 1.27 -5.34 6.54
C GLY A 116 1.47 -3.84 6.49
N GLY A 117 2.57 -3.39 7.05
CA GLY A 117 2.92 -1.98 7.10
C GLY A 117 3.72 -1.62 8.34
N GLY A 118 3.74 -0.36 8.70
CA GLY A 118 4.51 0.10 9.85
C GLY A 118 3.95 1.38 10.47
N THR A 119 4.36 1.61 11.71
CA THR A 119 4.07 2.84 12.47
C THR A 119 5.17 3.88 12.31
N GLY A 120 4.83 5.13 12.56
CA GLY A 120 5.73 6.25 12.41
C GLY A 120 5.07 7.59 12.77
N THR A 121 5.66 8.66 12.26
CA THR A 121 5.17 10.02 12.49
C THR A 121 5.21 10.85 11.22
N ILE A 122 4.41 11.92 11.20
CA ILE A 122 4.38 12.88 10.09
C ILE A 122 5.37 14.02 10.36
N ALA A 123 6.30 14.24 9.44
CA ALA A 123 7.23 15.38 9.46
C ALA A 123 6.48 16.71 9.38
N LYS A 124 7.13 17.79 9.83
CA LYS A 124 6.58 19.16 9.71
C LYS A 124 6.66 19.71 8.30
N GLU A 125 7.59 19.20 7.50
CA GLU A 125 7.85 19.59 6.12
C GLU A 125 8.17 18.38 5.25
N ALA A 126 7.97 18.51 3.95
CA ALA A 126 8.31 17.46 2.99
C ALA A 126 9.82 17.45 2.73
N ARG A 127 10.42 16.24 2.71
CA ARG A 127 11.84 16.00 2.46
C ARG A 127 12.04 14.79 1.58
N GLY A 128 13.12 14.80 0.78
CA GLY A 128 13.44 13.75 -0.18
C GLY A 128 12.78 13.97 -1.55
N THR A 129 13.20 13.18 -2.53
CA THR A 129 12.81 13.37 -3.93
C THR A 129 12.04 12.19 -4.52
N LYS A 130 12.31 10.98 -4.05
CA LYS A 130 11.74 9.73 -4.57
C LYS A 130 10.47 9.30 -3.84
N GLY A 131 9.78 8.35 -4.45
CA GLY A 131 8.63 7.71 -3.86
C GLY A 131 7.32 8.43 -4.08
N ARG A 132 6.30 8.01 -3.32
CA ARG A 132 4.94 8.56 -3.37
C ARG A 132 4.88 9.87 -2.59
N TRP A 133 3.78 10.59 -2.72
CA TRP A 133 3.57 11.86 -2.03
C TRP A 133 3.76 11.76 -0.52
N HIS A 134 3.21 10.73 0.12
CA HIS A 134 3.30 10.53 1.57
C HIS A 134 4.70 10.12 2.03
N ASP A 135 5.51 9.51 1.19
CA ASP A 135 6.88 9.14 1.55
C ASP A 135 7.73 10.36 1.91
N LYS A 136 7.39 11.52 1.33
CA LYS A 136 8.12 12.77 1.55
C LYS A 136 7.91 13.38 2.94
N PHE A 137 6.92 12.94 3.68
CA PHE A 137 6.63 13.46 5.01
C PHE A 137 6.33 12.36 6.07
N TYR A 138 6.38 11.11 5.71
CA TYR A 138 6.27 10.01 6.67
C TYR A 138 7.65 9.56 7.15
N ILE A 139 7.83 9.54 8.47
CA ILE A 139 9.05 9.10 9.16
C ILE A 139 8.73 7.80 9.88
N PRO A 140 9.32 6.65 9.48
CA PRO A 140 9.15 5.37 10.18
C PRO A 140 9.65 5.42 11.62
N ASP A 141 9.06 4.62 12.50
CA ASP A 141 9.55 4.47 13.87
C ASP A 141 11.02 4.02 13.90
N GLY A 142 11.79 4.65 14.78
CA GLY A 142 13.24 4.44 14.86
C GLY A 142 14.09 5.24 13.88
N GLU A 143 13.48 5.97 12.96
CA GLU A 143 14.15 6.83 12.00
C GLU A 143 13.95 8.32 12.31
N THR A 144 14.85 9.15 11.74
CA THR A 144 14.72 10.61 11.73
C THR A 144 14.48 11.15 10.31
N ARG A 145 14.68 10.30 9.32
CA ARG A 145 14.53 10.58 7.89
C ARG A 145 13.15 10.16 7.41
N THR A 146 12.65 10.85 6.40
CA THR A 146 11.43 10.44 5.72
C THR A 146 11.67 9.18 4.87
N LEU A 147 10.61 8.45 4.52
CA LEU A 147 10.71 7.33 3.59
C LEU A 147 11.34 7.75 2.26
N SER A 148 11.03 8.96 1.77
CA SER A 148 11.62 9.50 0.55
C SER A 148 13.13 9.70 0.67
N GLU A 149 13.62 10.23 1.79
CA GLU A 149 15.06 10.35 2.06
C GLU A 149 15.74 9.00 2.18
N LEU A 150 15.06 8.01 2.77
CA LEU A 150 15.57 6.63 2.84
C LEU A 150 15.66 5.99 1.46
N ARG A 151 14.67 6.20 0.60
CA ARG A 151 14.69 5.73 -0.79
C ARG A 151 15.76 6.40 -1.65
N ASP A 152 16.13 7.63 -1.32
CA ASP A 152 17.20 8.34 -2.03
C ASP A 152 18.57 7.68 -1.82
N ILE A 153 18.79 6.98 -0.71
CA ILE A 153 20.07 6.37 -0.34
C ILE A 153 20.07 4.83 -0.38
N ASP A 154 18.93 4.16 -0.11
CA ASP A 154 18.85 2.71 -0.05
C ASP A 154 17.46 2.20 -0.45
N TYR A 155 17.37 1.63 -1.65
CA TYR A 155 16.12 1.06 -2.16
C TYR A 155 15.67 -0.21 -1.38
N GLU A 156 16.60 -0.98 -0.82
CA GLU A 156 16.27 -2.23 -0.11
C GLU A 156 15.59 -1.96 1.24
N TYR A 157 15.85 -0.82 1.88
CA TYR A 157 15.16 -0.41 3.10
C TYR A 157 13.64 -0.37 2.90
N GLU A 158 13.20 0.14 1.76
CA GLU A 158 11.79 0.20 1.41
C GLU A 158 11.15 -1.19 1.31
N ALA A 159 11.85 -2.12 0.69
CA ALA A 159 11.35 -3.49 0.55
C ALA A 159 11.13 -4.16 1.91
N SER A 160 11.96 -3.85 2.91
CA SER A 160 11.81 -4.37 4.27
C SER A 160 10.65 -3.73 5.04
N PHE A 161 10.40 -2.44 4.85
CA PHE A 161 9.32 -1.71 5.52
C PHE A 161 7.91 -2.22 5.10
N TRP A 162 7.75 -2.55 3.82
CA TRP A 162 6.50 -3.11 3.27
C TRP A 162 6.38 -4.63 3.42
N GLY A 163 7.38 -5.29 4.05
CA GLY A 163 7.72 -6.69 3.89
C GLY A 163 6.63 -7.69 4.23
N THR A 164 5.85 -7.47 5.29
CA THR A 164 4.99 -8.55 5.81
C THR A 164 3.89 -8.96 4.82
N ALA A 165 3.13 -8.05 4.26
CA ALA A 165 2.04 -8.39 3.35
C ALA A 165 2.50 -9.10 2.07
N LYS A 166 3.61 -8.64 1.48
CA LYS A 166 4.20 -9.28 0.29
C LYS A 166 4.72 -10.69 0.60
N ASP A 167 5.44 -10.82 1.72
CA ASP A 167 6.00 -12.09 2.17
C ASP A 167 4.90 -13.10 2.52
N ASP A 168 3.88 -12.66 3.24
CA ASP A 168 2.78 -13.52 3.68
C ASP A 168 1.96 -14.02 2.49
N PHE A 169 1.63 -13.13 1.54
CA PHE A 169 1.03 -13.55 0.28
C PHE A 169 1.92 -14.54 -0.48
N ALA A 170 3.20 -14.24 -0.65
CA ALA A 170 4.08 -15.07 -1.46
C ALA A 170 4.29 -16.47 -0.88
N LYS A 171 4.43 -16.58 0.45
CA LYS A 171 4.51 -17.88 1.13
C LYS A 171 3.22 -18.67 0.94
N TRP A 172 2.10 -18.04 1.24
CA TRP A 172 0.78 -18.65 1.08
C TRP A 172 0.53 -19.11 -0.36
N TYR A 173 0.89 -18.29 -1.36
CA TYR A 173 0.70 -18.60 -2.78
C TYR A 173 1.54 -19.80 -3.21
N LYS A 174 2.80 -19.88 -2.78
CA LYS A 174 3.65 -21.04 -3.05
C LYS A 174 3.10 -22.32 -2.44
N GLU A 175 2.61 -22.26 -1.22
CA GLU A 175 2.09 -23.43 -0.52
C GLU A 175 0.75 -23.93 -1.08
N ASN A 176 -0.08 -23.04 -1.59
CA ASN A 176 -1.45 -23.34 -1.96
C ASN A 176 -1.70 -23.37 -3.49
N LYS A 177 -0.89 -22.67 -4.29
CA LYS A 177 -1.17 -22.45 -5.72
C LYS A 177 -0.05 -22.93 -6.67
N LEU A 178 1.18 -23.05 -6.22
CA LEU A 178 2.33 -23.49 -7.03
C LEU A 178 2.76 -24.94 -6.72
N LYS A 179 1.83 -25.86 -6.62
CA LYS A 179 2.12 -27.31 -6.46
C LYS A 179 2.40 -27.97 -7.78
#